data_759cc5d666afed9526fecbd6050d80e9
#
_entry.id   759cc5d666afed9526fecbd6050d80e9
#
_cell.length_a   1.000
_cell.length_b   1.000
_cell.length_c   1.000
_cell.angle_alpha   90.00
_cell.angle_beta   90.00
_cell.angle_gamma   90.00
#
_symmetry.space_group_name_H-M   'P 1'
#
loop_
_entity.id
_entity.type
_entity.pdbx_description
1 polymer ?
#
loop_
_entity_poly.entity_id
_entity_poly.type
_entity_poly.pdbx_seq_one_letter_code
_entity_poly.pdbx_strand_id
1 'polypeptide(L)'
;MKKVLSFSAMLMLGLLLSQLMPEALGEGNYELTRHGIEILLGVCLAFIMINVGREFEVDKSNIKVYAKDYLVAMLAAAMPWLLIAMYYIFVLMPSSWWTEGCVWKESLLLSRFAAPTSAGILFTMLAAIGLQKSWIYKKIQVLAIFDDLDTILLMIPLQIAMIGM
;
A
#
# COMPACT_ATOMS: atom_id res chain seq x y z
N MET A 1 -2.23 -19.29 -14.60
CA MET A 1 -2.20 -18.26 -15.63
C MET A 1 -3.56 -17.62 -15.89
N LYS A 2 -4.66 -18.37 -16.14
CA LYS A 2 -6.00 -17.78 -16.40
C LYS A 2 -6.51 -16.83 -15.30
N LYS A 3 -6.29 -17.15 -14.02
CA LYS A 3 -6.71 -16.30 -12.88
C LYS A 3 -5.96 -14.97 -12.81
N VAL A 4 -4.66 -14.98 -13.11
CA VAL A 4 -3.83 -13.75 -13.14
C VAL A 4 -4.27 -12.86 -14.30
N LEU A 5 -4.49 -13.45 -15.48
CA LEU A 5 -4.97 -12.71 -16.65
C LEU A 5 -6.36 -12.10 -16.41
N SER A 6 -7.29 -12.86 -15.79
CA SER A 6 -8.62 -12.34 -15.43
C SER A 6 -8.54 -11.18 -14.44
N PHE A 7 -7.64 -11.26 -13.44
CA PHE A 7 -7.42 -10.19 -12.48
C PHE A 7 -6.85 -8.94 -13.15
N SER A 8 -5.83 -9.10 -14.01
CA SER A 8 -5.26 -7.97 -14.77
C SER A 8 -6.29 -7.32 -15.70
N ALA A 9 -7.13 -8.13 -16.35
CA ALA A 9 -8.21 -7.61 -17.21
C ALA A 9 -9.25 -6.81 -16.39
N MET A 10 -9.61 -7.27 -15.18
CA MET A 10 -10.50 -6.54 -14.28
C MET A 10 -9.91 -5.22 -13.81
N LEU A 11 -8.61 -5.18 -13.50
CA LEU A 11 -7.92 -3.93 -13.14
C LEU A 11 -7.93 -2.92 -14.29
N MET A 12 -7.60 -3.36 -15.49
CA MET A 12 -7.63 -2.50 -16.69
C MET A 12 -9.03 -1.98 -16.96
N LEU A 13 -10.04 -2.83 -16.82
CA LEU A 13 -11.43 -2.45 -17.02
C LEU A 13 -11.89 -1.43 -15.95
N GLY A 14 -11.50 -1.61 -14.68
CA GLY A 14 -11.74 -0.65 -13.61
C GLY A 14 -11.10 0.71 -13.87
N LEU A 15 -9.87 0.72 -14.39
CA LEU A 15 -9.14 1.93 -14.76
C LEU A 15 -9.83 2.70 -15.90
N LEU A 16 -10.27 1.98 -16.95
CA LEU A 16 -11.02 2.55 -18.06
C LEU A 16 -12.37 3.13 -17.60
N LEU A 17 -13.12 2.37 -16.81
CA LEU A 17 -14.39 2.83 -16.24
C LEU A 17 -14.21 4.08 -15.38
N SER A 18 -13.17 4.12 -14.54
CA SER A 18 -12.87 5.28 -13.69
C SER A 18 -12.64 6.56 -14.49
N GLN A 19 -12.04 6.46 -15.68
CA GLN A 19 -11.82 7.62 -16.54
C GLN A 19 -13.06 8.05 -17.34
N LEU A 20 -13.89 7.08 -17.75
CA LEU A 20 -15.09 7.36 -18.53
C LEU A 20 -16.29 7.79 -17.66
N MET A 21 -16.33 7.42 -16.39
CA MET A 21 -17.46 7.71 -15.48
C MET A 21 -17.76 9.19 -15.31
N PRO A 22 -16.80 10.11 -15.14
CA PRO A 22 -17.11 11.54 -14.99
C PRO A 22 -17.83 12.13 -16.20
N GLU A 23 -17.42 11.72 -17.40
CA GLU A 23 -18.02 12.21 -18.65
C GLU A 23 -19.40 11.59 -18.91
N ALA A 24 -19.60 10.33 -18.53
CA ALA A 24 -20.84 9.59 -18.79
C ALA A 24 -21.98 9.94 -17.84
N LEU A 25 -21.69 10.25 -16.58
CA LEU A 25 -22.69 10.43 -15.53
C LEU A 25 -23.10 11.90 -15.27
N GLY A 26 -22.26 12.87 -15.70
CA GLY A 26 -22.41 14.27 -15.35
C GLY A 26 -22.09 14.55 -13.87
N GLU A 27 -21.78 15.82 -13.53
CA GLU A 27 -21.20 16.18 -12.22
C GLU A 27 -22.04 15.74 -11.01
N GLY A 28 -23.36 15.89 -11.04
CA GLY A 28 -24.24 15.58 -9.90
C GLY A 28 -24.37 14.09 -9.61
N ASN A 29 -24.50 13.27 -10.64
CA ASN A 29 -24.62 11.82 -10.50
C ASN A 29 -23.25 11.16 -10.22
N TYR A 30 -22.16 11.77 -10.69
CA TYR A 30 -20.81 11.31 -10.44
C TYR A 30 -20.45 11.34 -8.95
N GLU A 31 -20.76 12.45 -8.25
CA GLU A 31 -20.49 12.57 -6.81
C GLU A 31 -21.25 11.52 -5.98
N LEU A 32 -22.52 11.26 -6.29
CA LEU A 32 -23.30 10.22 -5.61
C LEU A 32 -22.73 8.82 -5.86
N THR A 33 -22.37 8.53 -7.11
CA THR A 33 -21.79 7.24 -7.51
C THR A 33 -20.40 7.05 -6.89
N ARG A 34 -19.58 8.08 -6.85
CA ARG A 34 -18.28 8.10 -6.19
C ARG A 34 -18.39 7.75 -4.71
N HIS A 35 -19.31 8.40 -4.00
CA HIS A 35 -19.53 8.10 -2.58
C HIS A 35 -19.97 6.66 -2.34
N GLY A 36 -20.85 6.13 -3.20
CA GLY A 36 -21.23 4.71 -3.16
C GLY A 36 -20.05 3.77 -3.39
N ILE A 37 -19.18 4.08 -4.34
CA ILE A 37 -17.95 3.30 -4.62
C ILE A 37 -16.98 3.38 -3.45
N GLU A 38 -16.81 4.53 -2.80
CA GLU A 38 -15.94 4.70 -1.62
C GLU A 38 -16.42 3.84 -0.45
N ILE A 39 -17.72 3.79 -0.19
CA ILE A 39 -18.31 2.92 0.84
C ILE A 39 -18.07 1.44 0.49
N LEU A 40 -18.34 1.03 -0.75
CA LEU A 40 -18.09 -0.34 -1.21
C LEU A 40 -16.63 -0.74 -1.08
N LEU A 41 -15.72 0.16 -1.45
CA LEU A 41 -14.27 -0.02 -1.30
C LEU A 41 -13.91 -0.23 0.17
N GLY A 42 -14.44 0.59 1.08
CA GLY A 42 -14.23 0.46 2.52
C GLY A 42 -14.68 -0.89 3.06
N VAL A 43 -15.85 -1.37 2.64
CA VAL A 43 -16.37 -2.69 3.03
C VAL A 43 -15.49 -3.82 2.49
N CYS A 44 -15.08 -3.74 1.22
CA CYS A 44 -14.19 -4.74 0.62
C CYS A 44 -12.83 -4.79 1.31
N LEU A 45 -12.23 -3.62 1.61
CA LEU A 45 -10.96 -3.53 2.34
C LEU A 45 -11.09 -4.10 3.75
N ALA A 46 -12.16 -3.76 4.48
CA ALA A 46 -12.42 -4.30 5.81
C ALA A 46 -12.54 -5.82 5.78
N PHE A 47 -13.25 -6.38 4.80
CA PHE A 47 -13.38 -7.83 4.62
C PHE A 47 -12.03 -8.50 4.37
N ILE A 48 -11.19 -7.92 3.50
CA ILE A 48 -9.84 -8.43 3.22
C ILE A 48 -8.99 -8.38 4.50
N MET A 49 -8.99 -7.26 5.23
CA MET A 49 -8.22 -7.10 6.46
C MET A 49 -8.65 -8.07 7.56
N ILE A 50 -9.95 -8.32 7.71
CA ILE A 50 -10.46 -9.32 8.67
C ILE A 50 -9.97 -10.72 8.29
N ASN A 51 -10.02 -11.10 7.01
CA ASN A 51 -9.54 -12.41 6.58
C ASN A 51 -8.03 -12.57 6.79
N VAL A 52 -7.24 -11.56 6.42
CA VAL A 52 -5.79 -11.55 6.64
C VAL A 52 -5.47 -11.64 8.14
N GLY A 53 -6.17 -10.86 8.97
CA GLY A 53 -5.98 -10.89 10.43
C GLY A 53 -6.33 -12.24 11.06
N ARG A 54 -7.32 -12.95 10.53
CA ARG A 54 -7.69 -14.31 10.99
C ARG A 54 -6.65 -15.37 10.63
N GLU A 55 -5.95 -15.20 9.52
CA GLU A 55 -4.89 -16.12 9.08
C GLU A 55 -3.57 -15.84 9.81
N PHE A 56 -3.47 -14.70 10.49
CA PHE A 56 -2.26 -14.27 11.17
C PHE A 56 -2.20 -14.85 12.59
N GLU A 57 -1.64 -16.04 12.73
CA GLU A 57 -1.35 -16.65 14.01
C GLU A 57 0.07 -16.27 14.47
N VAL A 58 0.14 -15.45 15.54
CA VAL A 58 1.41 -15.11 16.18
C VAL A 58 1.77 -16.20 17.19
N ASP A 59 2.78 -16.99 16.90
CA ASP A 59 3.36 -17.93 17.86
C ASP A 59 4.21 -17.15 18.88
N LYS A 60 3.64 -16.99 20.08
CA LYS A 60 4.27 -16.27 21.20
C LYS A 60 5.58 -16.89 21.67
N SER A 61 5.86 -18.15 21.33
CA SER A 61 7.11 -18.84 21.68
C SER A 61 8.32 -18.31 20.90
N ASN A 62 8.10 -17.72 19.74
CA ASN A 62 9.14 -17.31 18.79
C ASN A 62 9.23 -15.80 18.53
N ILE A 63 8.91 -14.98 19.54
CA ILE A 63 8.87 -13.51 19.43
C ILE A 63 10.16 -12.91 18.82
N LYS A 64 11.32 -13.48 19.14
CA LYS A 64 12.62 -13.01 18.58
C LYS A 64 12.71 -13.16 17.07
N VAL A 65 12.08 -14.20 16.50
CA VAL A 65 12.04 -14.43 15.05
C VAL A 65 11.12 -13.39 14.39
N TYR A 66 9.96 -13.15 14.99
CA TYR A 66 9.04 -12.11 14.50
C TYR A 66 9.63 -10.70 14.59
N ALA A 67 10.37 -10.38 15.66
CA ALA A 67 11.06 -9.09 15.76
C ALA A 67 12.10 -8.89 14.65
N LYS A 68 12.82 -9.96 14.27
CA LYS A 68 13.75 -9.92 13.14
C LYS A 68 13.02 -9.75 11.80
N ASP A 69 11.91 -10.45 11.62
CA ASP A 69 11.08 -10.34 10.42
C ASP A 69 10.46 -8.95 10.29
N TYR A 70 10.02 -8.37 11.41
CA TYR A 70 9.53 -7.01 11.48
C TYR A 70 10.60 -6.00 11.07
N LEU A 71 11.84 -6.14 11.59
CA LEU A 71 12.94 -5.26 11.21
C LEU A 71 13.23 -5.33 9.70
N VAL A 72 13.20 -6.54 9.12
CA VAL A 72 13.39 -6.72 7.68
C VAL A 72 12.27 -6.08 6.88
N ALA A 73 11.01 -6.25 7.31
CA ALA A 73 9.85 -5.64 6.66
C ALA A 73 9.91 -4.11 6.72
N MET A 74 10.21 -3.56 7.90
CA MET A 74 10.35 -2.12 8.10
C MET A 74 11.45 -1.51 7.21
N LEU A 75 12.61 -2.16 7.12
CA LEU A 75 13.67 -1.71 6.23
C LEU A 75 13.28 -1.82 4.76
N ALA A 76 12.60 -2.89 4.37
CA ALA A 76 12.14 -3.09 3.00
C ALA A 76 11.09 -2.04 2.58
N ALA A 77 10.21 -1.61 3.50
CA ALA A 77 9.23 -0.56 3.27
C ALA A 77 9.83 0.85 3.29
N ALA A 78 10.69 1.13 4.28
CA ALA A 78 11.26 2.46 4.48
C ALA A 78 12.32 2.83 3.42
N MET A 79 13.13 1.88 2.97
CA MET A 79 14.23 2.16 2.02
C MET A 79 13.75 2.73 0.67
N PRO A 80 12.78 2.11 -0.06
CA PRO A 80 12.28 2.67 -1.30
C PRO A 80 11.63 4.05 -1.08
N TRP A 81 10.89 4.21 -0.01
CA TRP A 81 10.26 5.47 0.35
C TRP A 81 11.28 6.60 0.52
N LEU A 82 12.30 6.37 1.36
CA LEU A 82 13.34 7.36 1.62
C LEU A 82 14.18 7.65 0.39
N LEU A 83 14.55 6.63 -0.40
CA LEU A 83 15.33 6.82 -1.61
C LEU A 83 14.59 7.67 -2.65
N ILE A 84 13.29 7.46 -2.82
CA ILE A 84 12.49 8.27 -3.73
C ILE A 84 12.27 9.69 -3.18
N ALA A 85 12.08 9.85 -1.87
CA ALA A 85 12.04 11.18 -1.26
C ALA A 85 13.34 11.96 -1.51
N MET A 86 14.49 11.31 -1.29
CA MET A 86 15.79 11.91 -1.58
C MET A 86 15.95 12.24 -3.06
N TYR A 87 15.51 11.37 -3.95
CA TYR A 87 15.53 11.63 -5.38
C TYR A 87 14.69 12.88 -5.74
N TYR A 88 13.50 13.03 -5.18
CA TYR A 88 12.68 14.22 -5.40
C TYR A 88 13.38 15.49 -4.92
N ILE A 89 13.94 15.46 -3.71
CA ILE A 89 14.58 16.64 -3.11
C ILE A 89 15.87 17.02 -3.84
N PHE A 90 16.77 16.06 -4.09
CA PHE A 90 18.12 16.38 -4.58
C PHE A 90 18.25 16.39 -6.10
N VAL A 91 17.36 15.72 -6.83
CA VAL A 91 17.44 15.62 -8.30
C VAL A 91 16.38 16.45 -9.01
N LEU A 92 15.13 16.42 -8.51
CA LEU A 92 14.01 17.10 -9.17
C LEU A 92 13.83 18.54 -8.69
N MET A 93 14.14 18.84 -7.41
CA MET A 93 13.94 20.18 -6.86
C MET A 93 15.20 21.06 -7.04
N PRO A 94 15.03 22.37 -7.28
CA PRO A 94 16.13 23.33 -7.31
C PRO A 94 16.84 23.39 -5.96
N SER A 95 18.16 23.59 -5.96
CA SER A 95 18.97 23.63 -4.74
C SER A 95 18.56 24.74 -3.75
N SER A 96 17.91 25.80 -4.23
CA SER A 96 17.37 26.87 -3.40
C SER A 96 16.28 26.44 -2.44
N TRP A 97 15.59 25.31 -2.72
CA TRP A 97 14.46 24.82 -1.95
C TRP A 97 14.83 23.71 -0.94
N TRP A 98 16.07 23.25 -0.97
CA TRP A 98 16.51 22.14 -0.09
C TRP A 98 16.45 22.45 1.41
N THR A 99 16.49 23.73 1.76
CA THR A 99 16.42 24.20 3.16
C THR A 99 15.00 24.42 3.65
N GLU A 100 14.01 24.35 2.77
CA GLU A 100 12.61 24.57 3.11
C GLU A 100 11.97 23.29 3.69
N GLY A 101 11.50 23.39 4.96
CA GLY A 101 10.84 22.26 5.63
C GLY A 101 9.55 21.79 4.95
N CYS A 102 8.87 22.66 4.19
CA CYS A 102 7.68 22.31 3.43
C CYS A 102 8.02 21.31 2.31
N VAL A 103 9.10 21.55 1.57
CA VAL A 103 9.56 20.67 0.47
C VAL A 103 9.90 19.27 0.97
N TRP A 104 10.50 19.15 2.13
CA TRP A 104 10.77 17.84 2.75
C TRP A 104 9.50 17.09 3.09
N LYS A 105 8.51 17.76 3.68
CA LYS A 105 7.23 17.14 4.06
C LYS A 105 6.44 16.68 2.84
N GLU A 106 6.33 17.53 1.83
CA GLU A 106 5.64 17.21 0.59
C GLU A 106 6.33 16.08 -0.19
N SER A 107 7.66 16.12 -0.27
CA SER A 107 8.44 15.06 -0.93
C SER A 107 8.33 13.72 -0.19
N LEU A 108 8.34 13.72 1.15
CA LEU A 108 8.10 12.53 1.96
C LEU A 108 6.68 11.98 1.78
N LEU A 109 5.68 12.84 1.68
CA LEU A 109 4.31 12.42 1.42
C LEU A 109 4.17 11.84 0.02
N LEU A 110 4.70 12.54 -1.00
CA LEU A 110 4.60 12.13 -2.39
C LEU A 110 5.35 10.82 -2.66
N SER A 111 6.53 10.64 -2.07
CA SER A 111 7.32 9.41 -2.24
C SER A 111 6.70 8.18 -1.57
N ARG A 112 5.67 8.39 -0.76
CA ARG A 112 4.98 7.33 -0.04
C ARG A 112 4.40 6.27 -0.96
N PHE A 113 3.95 6.61 -2.16
CA PHE A 113 3.43 5.65 -3.10
C PHE A 113 4.46 4.67 -3.69
N ALA A 114 5.75 4.85 -3.42
CA ALA A 114 6.78 3.90 -3.78
C ALA A 114 6.97 2.77 -2.74
N ALA A 115 6.40 2.92 -1.56
CA ALA A 115 6.58 1.96 -0.47
C ALA A 115 5.57 0.80 -0.46
N PRO A 116 4.28 0.97 -0.80
CA PRO A 116 3.30 -0.10 -0.57
C PRO A 116 3.51 -1.29 -1.49
N THR A 117 3.60 -2.46 -0.86
CA THR A 117 3.59 -3.74 -1.55
C THR A 117 2.16 -4.26 -1.60
N SER A 118 1.65 -4.62 -2.77
CA SER A 118 0.30 -5.18 -2.87
C SER A 118 0.29 -6.65 -2.43
N ALA A 119 0.06 -6.88 -1.15
CA ALA A 119 -0.06 -8.22 -0.55
C ALA A 119 -1.08 -9.09 -1.30
N GLY A 120 -2.22 -8.53 -1.70
CA GLY A 120 -3.25 -9.24 -2.44
C GLY A 120 -2.79 -9.80 -3.78
N ILE A 121 -2.04 -9.01 -4.56
CA ILE A 121 -1.49 -9.46 -5.84
C ILE A 121 -0.45 -10.56 -5.61
N LEU A 122 0.44 -10.37 -4.64
CA LEU A 122 1.48 -11.32 -4.32
C LEU A 122 0.89 -12.68 -3.91
N PHE A 123 -0.13 -12.69 -3.04
CA PHE A 123 -0.79 -13.92 -2.61
C PHE A 123 -1.53 -14.61 -3.74
N THR A 124 -2.21 -13.87 -4.61
CA THR A 124 -2.89 -14.48 -5.77
C THR A 124 -1.90 -15.10 -6.75
N MET A 125 -0.74 -14.47 -6.96
CA MET A 125 0.32 -15.02 -7.80
C MET A 125 0.93 -16.30 -7.20
N LEU A 126 1.27 -16.28 -5.91
CA LEU A 126 1.80 -17.45 -5.20
C LEU A 126 0.79 -18.61 -5.17
N ALA A 127 -0.48 -18.30 -4.98
CA ALA A 127 -1.56 -19.28 -5.05
C ALA A 127 -1.69 -19.88 -6.45
N ALA A 128 -1.57 -19.09 -7.50
CA ALA A 128 -1.63 -19.55 -8.88
C ALA A 128 -0.49 -20.51 -9.26
N ILE A 129 0.66 -20.38 -8.61
CA ILE A 129 1.84 -21.25 -8.79
C ILE A 129 1.76 -22.50 -7.89
N GLY A 130 0.79 -22.56 -6.97
CA GLY A 130 0.61 -23.71 -6.05
C GLY A 130 1.48 -23.67 -4.81
N LEU A 131 2.08 -22.52 -4.48
CA LEU A 131 2.99 -22.35 -3.34
C LEU A 131 2.27 -22.02 -2.02
N GLN A 132 0.95 -22.08 -1.94
CA GLN A 132 0.17 -21.73 -0.74
C GLN A 132 0.57 -22.48 0.54
N LYS A 133 1.04 -23.73 0.42
CA LYS A 133 1.47 -24.56 1.55
C LYS A 133 2.96 -24.46 1.86
N SER A 134 3.70 -23.63 1.12
CA SER A 134 5.15 -23.50 1.28
C SER A 134 5.49 -22.63 2.48
N TRP A 135 6.68 -22.86 3.05
CA TRP A 135 7.29 -22.00 4.05
C TRP A 135 7.42 -20.55 3.56
N ILE A 136 7.76 -20.38 2.28
CA ILE A 136 7.89 -19.06 1.63
C ILE A 136 6.60 -18.29 1.69
N TYR A 137 5.45 -18.93 1.42
CA TYR A 137 4.14 -18.28 1.47
C TYR A 137 3.84 -17.69 2.86
N LYS A 138 4.05 -18.50 3.91
CA LYS A 138 3.86 -18.04 5.29
C LYS A 138 4.79 -16.87 5.66
N LYS A 139 6.04 -16.91 5.21
CA LYS A 139 7.01 -15.85 5.49
C LYS A 139 6.64 -14.55 4.79
N ILE A 140 6.25 -14.61 3.53
CA ILE A 140 5.80 -13.46 2.74
C ILE A 140 4.50 -12.87 3.34
N GLN A 141 3.60 -13.70 3.85
CA GLN A 141 2.37 -13.26 4.52
C GLN A 141 2.70 -12.40 5.75
N VAL A 142 3.61 -12.86 6.60
CA VAL A 142 4.07 -12.11 7.78
C VAL A 142 4.72 -10.79 7.37
N LEU A 143 5.61 -10.81 6.39
CA LEU A 143 6.30 -9.61 5.90
C LEU A 143 5.33 -8.59 5.30
N ALA A 144 4.36 -9.03 4.52
CA ALA A 144 3.37 -8.15 3.90
C ALA A 144 2.45 -7.47 4.93
N ILE A 145 2.06 -8.19 5.99
CA ILE A 145 1.26 -7.60 7.08
C ILE A 145 2.07 -6.55 7.85
N PHE A 146 3.35 -6.83 8.11
CA PHE A 146 4.22 -5.87 8.77
C PHE A 146 4.49 -4.64 7.89
N ASP A 147 4.63 -4.80 6.57
CA ASP A 147 4.76 -3.71 5.61
C ASP A 147 3.54 -2.77 5.64
N ASP A 148 2.34 -3.33 5.62
CA ASP A 148 1.09 -2.55 5.73
C ASP A 148 1.01 -1.81 7.08
N LEU A 149 1.41 -2.45 8.17
CA LEU A 149 1.39 -1.87 9.51
C LEU A 149 2.42 -0.74 9.64
N ASP A 150 3.64 -0.94 9.13
CA ASP A 150 4.69 0.07 9.08
C ASP A 150 4.29 1.26 8.23
N THR A 151 3.58 1.01 7.14
CA THR A 151 3.01 2.04 6.28
C THR A 151 2.13 3.00 7.07
N ILE A 152 1.24 2.47 7.89
CA ILE A 152 0.34 3.27 8.75
C ILE A 152 1.15 3.99 9.84
N LEU A 153 2.03 3.28 10.54
CA LEU A 153 2.82 3.84 11.64
C LEU A 153 3.74 5.00 11.20
N LEU A 154 4.33 4.91 10.01
CA LEU A 154 5.20 5.96 9.47
C LEU A 154 4.39 7.15 8.93
N MET A 155 3.14 6.93 8.47
CA MET A 155 2.28 8.00 7.98
C MET A 155 1.70 8.87 9.10
N ILE A 156 1.41 8.30 10.27
CA ILE A 156 0.80 9.05 11.39
C ILE A 156 1.63 10.28 11.78
N PRO A 157 2.94 10.18 12.12
CA PRO A 157 3.74 11.34 12.48
C PRO A 157 3.87 12.35 11.35
N LEU A 158 3.93 11.89 10.09
CA LEU A 158 3.99 12.78 8.95
C LEU A 158 2.68 13.57 8.76
N GLN A 159 1.53 12.93 8.90
CA GLN A 159 0.23 13.59 8.84
C GLN A 159 0.04 14.59 9.98
N ILE A 160 0.44 14.24 11.21
CA ILE A 160 0.38 15.15 12.35
C ILE A 160 1.25 16.38 12.09
N ALA A 161 2.45 16.21 11.54
CA ALA A 161 3.35 17.31 11.20
C ALA A 161 2.80 18.21 10.08
N MET A 162 1.89 17.71 9.24
CA MET A 162 1.24 18.49 8.17
C MET A 162 -0.03 19.20 8.64
N ILE A 163 -0.84 18.56 9.49
CA ILE A 163 -2.10 19.10 9.99
C ILE A 163 -1.85 20.15 11.09
N GLY A 164 -0.77 20.04 11.83
CA GLY A 164 -0.41 20.97 12.91
C GLY A 164 0.13 22.32 12.44
N MET A 165 0.02 22.64 11.17
CA MET A 165 0.27 23.95 10.57
C MET A 165 -1.04 24.60 10.11
#